data_be916673bf00f3542289eeb340879d76
#
_entry.id   be916673bf00f3542289eeb340879d76
#
_cell.length_a   1.000
_cell.length_b   1.000
_cell.length_c   1.000
_cell.angle_alpha   90.00
_cell.angle_beta   90.00
_cell.angle_gamma   90.00
#
_symmetry.space_group_name_H-M   'P 1'
#
loop_
_entity.id
_entity.type
_entity.pdbx_description
1 polymer ?
#
loop_
_entity_poly.entity_id
_entity_poly.type
_entity_poly.pdbx_seq_one_letter_code
_entity_poly.pdbx_strand_id
1 'polypeptide(L)'
;MRAARYGALRCLGAVVIGVAVVSCASSSPDTETVPPLVLPADVEDQRGRFREIFCAVLEERGPTVPDYRSCDEALTRVGVEPDPTGKAVELGKSSRRLVAAFVPGIGWECFSAWLDSKATTAAHLRQFGFDLVPLGVNALSSSAENARRIRDAIMTMEPVGTEPYLVLIGYSKGTPDILEAVVSYPEIRPRIAAVVSAAGAVGGSSVADEVSQDKLELLRNWSGATCSPGDGDGGGVESLRPATRRAWLEENQLPRDIPYYSLVTLPQPGRISSVLKPSYRKLSKVDPQNDGMVLARDQIIPGSTLMGYVNADHWAVSVAIARSHPMVGSTLVTRSDYPREALAEAVLRFVEEDLSKPTR
;
A
#
# COMPACT_ATOMS: atom_id res chain seq x y z
N MET A 1 -61.75 -24.67 73.50
CA MET A 1 -61.86 -26.12 73.72
C MET A 1 -60.87 -26.83 72.71
N ARG A 2 -59.95 -27.66 73.26
CA ARG A 2 -59.17 -28.75 72.67
C ARG A 2 -58.47 -28.43 71.32
N ALA A 3 -57.17 -28.13 71.21
CA ALA A 3 -55.95 -28.95 71.30
C ALA A 3 -55.98 -30.22 70.44
N ALA A 4 -55.15 -30.22 69.41
CA ALA A 4 -54.43 -31.42 68.94
C ALA A 4 -53.11 -30.98 68.29
N ARG A 5 -52.00 -31.50 68.91
CA ARG A 5 -50.60 -31.41 68.42
C ARG A 5 -50.41 -32.54 67.42
N TYR A 6 -49.67 -32.25 66.33
CA TYR A 6 -48.84 -33.27 65.66
C TYR A 6 -47.52 -32.68 65.24
N GLY A 7 -46.54 -33.52 65.43
CA GLY A 7 -45.14 -33.23 65.58
C GLY A 7 -44.38 -32.97 64.32
N ALA A 8 -43.25 -32.34 64.58
CA ALA A 8 -42.23 -31.99 63.63
C ALA A 8 -41.38 -33.17 63.18
N LEU A 9 -41.10 -33.24 61.94
CA LEU A 9 -39.93 -33.99 61.46
C LEU A 9 -39.04 -33.02 60.71
N ARG A 10 -37.87 -32.75 61.29
CA ARG A 10 -36.81 -31.94 60.69
C ARG A 10 -36.03 -32.83 59.73
N CYS A 11 -36.09 -32.53 58.42
CA CYS A 11 -35.06 -32.97 57.45
C CYS A 11 -34.07 -31.85 57.22
N LEU A 12 -32.83 -32.01 57.68
CA LEU A 12 -31.71 -31.19 57.29
C LEU A 12 -31.33 -31.61 55.85
N GLY A 13 -31.63 -30.72 54.92
CA GLY A 13 -31.08 -30.79 53.55
C GLY A 13 -29.82 -29.96 53.49
N ALA A 14 -28.67 -30.60 53.31
CA ALA A 14 -27.39 -29.93 53.01
C ALA A 14 -27.45 -29.36 51.59
N VAL A 15 -27.41 -28.03 51.47
CA VAL A 15 -27.28 -27.33 50.18
C VAL A 15 -25.78 -27.30 49.83
N VAL A 16 -25.37 -28.11 48.86
CA VAL A 16 -24.04 -28.04 48.24
C VAL A 16 -24.12 -26.96 47.20
N ILE A 17 -23.52 -25.79 47.50
CA ILE A 17 -23.34 -24.72 46.50
C ILE A 17 -22.17 -25.11 45.61
N GLY A 18 -22.48 -25.65 44.44
CA GLY A 18 -21.49 -25.86 43.39
C GLY A 18 -21.15 -24.52 42.74
N VAL A 19 -19.97 -23.98 43.04
CA VAL A 19 -19.43 -22.84 42.32
C VAL A 19 -19.00 -23.31 40.92
N ALA A 20 -19.85 -23.06 39.93
CA ALA A 20 -19.46 -23.22 38.54
C ALA A 20 -18.49 -22.08 38.17
N VAL A 21 -17.21 -22.39 38.09
CA VAL A 21 -16.20 -21.49 37.50
C VAL A 21 -16.46 -21.44 36.00
N VAL A 22 -17.18 -20.42 35.56
CA VAL A 22 -17.28 -20.09 34.12
C VAL A 22 -15.94 -19.49 33.71
N SER A 23 -15.07 -20.31 33.15
CA SER A 23 -13.91 -19.81 32.41
C SER A 23 -14.43 -19.03 31.20
N CYS A 24 -14.43 -17.71 31.28
CA CYS A 24 -14.50 -16.88 30.10
C CYS A 24 -13.19 -17.10 29.31
N ALA A 25 -13.20 -18.04 28.38
CA ALA A 25 -12.25 -18.04 27.32
C ALA A 25 -12.49 -16.76 26.52
N SER A 26 -11.61 -15.76 26.67
CA SER A 26 -11.55 -14.64 25.77
C SER A 26 -11.17 -15.20 24.40
N SER A 27 -12.17 -15.45 23.55
CA SER A 27 -11.94 -15.64 22.14
C SER A 27 -11.38 -14.31 21.63
N SER A 28 -10.08 -14.29 21.32
CA SER A 28 -9.51 -13.28 20.45
C SER A 28 -10.41 -13.20 19.20
N PRO A 29 -10.76 -12.01 18.70
CA PRO A 29 -11.51 -11.93 17.46
C PRO A 29 -10.71 -12.70 16.40
N ASP A 30 -11.31 -13.76 15.86
CA ASP A 30 -10.76 -14.48 14.72
C ASP A 30 -10.51 -13.44 13.63
N THR A 31 -9.24 -13.14 13.40
CA THR A 31 -8.85 -12.28 12.29
C THR A 31 -9.20 -13.07 11.04
N GLU A 32 -10.30 -12.69 10.38
CA GLU A 32 -10.81 -13.38 9.20
C GLU A 32 -9.68 -13.46 8.15
N THR A 33 -9.13 -14.64 7.98
CA THR A 33 -8.01 -14.86 7.05
C THR A 33 -8.56 -14.86 5.64
N VAL A 34 -8.14 -13.89 4.84
CA VAL A 34 -8.48 -13.84 3.42
C VAL A 34 -7.87 -15.06 2.73
N PRO A 35 -8.59 -15.74 1.80
CA PRO A 35 -8.06 -16.86 1.06
C PRO A 35 -6.71 -16.55 0.41
N PRO A 36 -5.80 -17.53 0.26
CA PRO A 36 -4.49 -17.28 -0.32
C PRO A 36 -4.59 -16.77 -1.75
N LEU A 37 -3.80 -15.76 -2.07
CA LEU A 37 -3.56 -15.33 -3.44
C LEU A 37 -2.59 -16.32 -4.10
N VAL A 38 -2.86 -16.74 -5.32
CA VAL A 38 -1.88 -17.52 -6.09
C VAL A 38 -0.79 -16.55 -6.54
N LEU A 39 0.37 -16.65 -5.89
CA LEU A 39 1.54 -15.86 -6.27
C LEU A 39 2.21 -16.48 -7.50
N PRO A 40 2.76 -15.67 -8.42
CA PRO A 40 3.71 -16.16 -9.42
C PRO A 40 4.87 -16.93 -8.75
N ALA A 41 5.35 -18.00 -9.39
CA ALA A 41 6.34 -18.90 -8.81
C ALA A 41 7.71 -18.23 -8.53
N ASP A 42 7.97 -17.12 -9.17
CA ASP A 42 9.20 -16.33 -9.06
C ASP A 42 9.13 -15.19 -8.03
N VAL A 43 8.00 -15.03 -7.33
CA VAL A 43 7.81 -14.01 -6.29
C VAL A 43 8.28 -14.55 -4.94
N GLU A 44 9.24 -13.85 -4.33
CA GLU A 44 9.73 -14.18 -2.97
C GLU A 44 8.76 -13.63 -1.91
N ASP A 45 8.26 -14.46 -1.01
CA ASP A 45 7.34 -14.05 0.05
C ASP A 45 8.11 -13.66 1.33
N GLN A 46 8.21 -12.35 1.59
CA GLN A 46 8.87 -11.77 2.76
C GLN A 46 7.89 -11.05 3.70
N ARG A 47 6.59 -11.41 3.64
CA ARG A 47 5.54 -10.76 4.44
C ARG A 47 5.80 -10.84 5.95
N GLY A 48 6.35 -11.95 6.43
CA GLY A 48 6.69 -12.11 7.85
C GLY A 48 7.71 -11.06 8.30
N ARG A 49 8.81 -10.86 7.54
CA ARG A 49 9.82 -9.87 7.89
C ARG A 49 9.31 -8.43 7.75
N PHE A 50 8.58 -8.13 6.70
CA PHE A 50 8.01 -6.79 6.54
C PHE A 50 7.03 -6.45 7.68
N ARG A 51 6.20 -7.41 8.10
CA ARG A 51 5.31 -7.25 9.25
C ARG A 51 6.09 -6.95 10.52
N GLU A 52 7.17 -7.67 10.82
CA GLU A 52 8.03 -7.38 11.99
C GLU A 52 8.51 -5.93 11.97
N ILE A 53 9.05 -5.46 10.83
CA ILE A 53 9.57 -4.10 10.68
C ILE A 53 8.46 -3.07 10.84
N PHE A 54 7.32 -3.26 10.17
CA PHE A 54 6.21 -2.30 10.22
C PHE A 54 5.58 -2.23 11.61
N CYS A 55 5.39 -3.39 12.28
CA CYS A 55 4.89 -3.42 13.65
C CYS A 55 5.84 -2.71 14.62
N ALA A 56 7.15 -2.94 14.50
CA ALA A 56 8.14 -2.27 15.34
C ALA A 56 8.15 -0.74 15.13
N VAL A 57 8.03 -0.29 13.87
CA VAL A 57 7.89 1.15 13.57
C VAL A 57 6.64 1.71 14.20
N LEU A 58 5.48 1.05 14.06
CA LEU A 58 4.22 1.52 14.64
C LEU A 58 4.27 1.56 16.17
N GLU A 59 4.86 0.55 16.80
CA GLU A 59 5.01 0.48 18.26
C GLU A 59 5.90 1.61 18.79
N GLU A 60 7.05 1.82 18.17
CA GLU A 60 8.02 2.84 18.59
C GLU A 60 7.50 4.28 18.34
N ARG A 61 6.87 4.52 17.18
CA ARG A 61 6.35 5.86 16.84
C ARG A 61 5.03 6.16 17.56
N GLY A 62 4.25 5.12 17.82
CA GLY A 62 3.00 5.18 18.58
C GLY A 62 1.99 6.18 18.04
N PRO A 63 1.10 6.71 18.90
CA PRO A 63 0.04 7.63 18.50
C PRO A 63 0.50 8.99 17.96
N THR A 64 1.81 9.27 17.94
CA THR A 64 2.36 10.48 17.32
C THR A 64 2.31 10.41 15.79
N VAL A 65 2.20 9.21 15.23
CA VAL A 65 1.99 9.03 13.79
C VAL A 65 0.54 9.39 13.44
N PRO A 66 0.34 10.29 12.47
CA PRO A 66 -1.02 10.61 12.01
C PRO A 66 -1.76 9.37 11.50
N ASP A 67 -3.06 9.29 11.78
CA ASP A 67 -3.94 8.17 11.42
C ASP A 67 -3.42 6.81 11.94
N TYR A 68 -2.83 6.81 13.14
CA TYR A 68 -2.31 5.61 13.78
C TYR A 68 -3.33 4.49 13.83
N ARG A 69 -2.86 3.28 13.56
CA ARG A 69 -3.57 2.01 13.76
C ARG A 69 -2.60 0.98 14.33
N SER A 70 -3.15 0.00 15.03
CA SER A 70 -2.36 -1.16 15.41
C SER A 70 -1.87 -1.92 14.17
N CYS A 71 -0.79 -2.66 14.32
CA CYS A 71 -0.20 -3.42 13.22
C CYS A 71 -1.21 -4.42 12.59
N ASP A 72 -1.98 -5.12 13.41
CA ASP A 72 -2.98 -6.08 12.92
C ASP A 72 -4.17 -5.42 12.21
N GLU A 73 -4.48 -4.17 12.53
CA GLU A 73 -5.48 -3.39 11.80
C GLU A 73 -4.93 -2.77 10.51
N ALA A 74 -3.63 -2.50 10.46
CA ALA A 74 -2.99 -1.85 9.33
C ALA A 74 -2.58 -2.82 8.21
N LEU A 75 -2.40 -4.10 8.51
CA LEU A 75 -2.04 -5.14 7.54
C LEU A 75 -3.12 -6.22 7.45
N THR A 76 -3.48 -6.60 6.23
CA THR A 76 -4.37 -7.73 5.96
C THR A 76 -3.58 -9.04 5.96
N ARG A 77 -4.06 -10.07 6.66
CA ARG A 77 -3.51 -11.42 6.58
C ARG A 77 -4.14 -12.16 5.41
N VAL A 78 -3.31 -12.73 4.54
CA VAL A 78 -3.72 -13.48 3.36
C VAL A 78 -3.10 -14.87 3.40
N GLY A 79 -3.93 -15.90 3.51
CA GLY A 79 -3.46 -17.27 3.64
C GLY A 79 -2.48 -17.44 4.81
N VAL A 80 -1.53 -18.36 4.67
CA VAL A 80 -0.44 -18.55 5.63
C VAL A 80 0.68 -17.57 5.28
N GLU A 81 1.02 -16.69 6.22
CA GLU A 81 2.19 -15.81 6.08
C GLU A 81 3.44 -16.59 6.54
N PRO A 82 4.62 -16.30 5.94
CA PRO A 82 5.88 -16.80 6.48
C PRO A 82 6.05 -16.40 7.95
N ASP A 83 6.68 -17.28 8.73
CA ASP A 83 6.97 -17.00 10.13
C ASP A 83 7.84 -15.74 10.28
N PRO A 84 7.68 -14.99 11.40
CA PRO A 84 8.58 -13.92 11.75
C PRO A 84 10.02 -14.41 11.82
N THR A 85 10.97 -13.56 11.38
CA THR A 85 12.38 -13.92 11.38
C THR A 85 13.02 -13.88 12.77
N GLY A 86 12.41 -13.16 13.71
CA GLY A 86 12.93 -12.89 15.05
C GLY A 86 14.17 -11.99 15.08
N LYS A 87 14.56 -11.42 13.96
CA LYS A 87 15.68 -10.46 13.92
C LYS A 87 15.25 -9.13 14.53
N ALA A 88 16.15 -8.53 15.32
CA ALA A 88 15.95 -7.17 15.81
C ALA A 88 15.70 -6.20 14.63
N VAL A 89 14.83 -5.21 14.85
CA VAL A 89 14.56 -4.16 13.88
C VAL A 89 15.34 -2.91 14.26
N GLU A 90 16.20 -2.47 13.36
CA GLU A 90 16.98 -1.25 13.56
C GLU A 90 16.10 -0.02 13.29
N LEU A 91 15.75 0.73 14.36
CA LEU A 91 14.87 1.91 14.28
C LEU A 91 15.65 3.24 14.38
N GLY A 92 16.98 3.18 14.40
CA GLY A 92 17.87 4.34 14.36
C GLY A 92 17.84 5.07 13.02
N LYS A 93 18.71 6.07 12.88
CA LYS A 93 18.87 6.76 11.59
C LYS A 93 19.52 5.83 10.57
N SER A 94 19.00 5.86 9.33
CA SER A 94 19.62 5.18 8.20
C SER A 94 21.06 5.67 8.00
N SER A 95 21.96 4.74 7.72
CA SER A 95 23.36 5.02 7.37
C SER A 95 23.59 5.05 5.86
N ARG A 96 22.65 4.53 5.07
CA ARG A 96 22.85 4.26 3.64
C ARG A 96 22.50 5.43 2.72
N ARG A 97 21.99 6.54 3.21
CA ARG A 97 21.59 7.73 2.44
C ARG A 97 20.69 7.41 1.22
N LEU A 98 19.71 6.53 1.42
CA LEU A 98 18.73 6.22 0.38
C LEU A 98 17.80 7.43 0.16
N VAL A 99 17.52 7.72 -1.11
CA VAL A 99 16.58 8.74 -1.54
C VAL A 99 15.36 8.03 -2.15
N ALA A 100 14.21 8.16 -1.50
CA ALA A 100 12.95 7.70 -2.05
C ALA A 100 12.48 8.66 -3.15
N ALA A 101 12.47 8.20 -4.39
CA ALA A 101 11.99 8.96 -5.54
C ALA A 101 10.58 8.49 -5.89
N PHE A 102 9.58 9.32 -5.57
CA PHE A 102 8.17 8.95 -5.67
C PHE A 102 7.59 9.34 -7.03
N VAL A 103 6.99 8.35 -7.71
CA VAL A 103 6.24 8.53 -8.97
C VAL A 103 4.75 8.34 -8.70
N PRO A 104 3.94 9.39 -8.85
CA PRO A 104 2.52 9.36 -8.52
C PRO A 104 1.68 8.58 -9.54
N GLY A 105 0.42 8.30 -9.15
CA GLY A 105 -0.58 7.68 -10.01
C GLY A 105 -1.26 8.65 -10.97
N ILE A 106 -2.16 8.09 -11.80
CA ILE A 106 -2.96 8.86 -12.77
C ILE A 106 -3.79 9.94 -12.06
N GLY A 107 -3.87 11.12 -12.65
CA GLY A 107 -4.66 12.25 -12.14
C GLY A 107 -4.06 12.96 -10.91
N TRP A 108 -2.91 12.56 -10.41
CA TRP A 108 -2.31 13.15 -9.21
C TRP A 108 -2.11 14.66 -9.32
N GLU A 109 -1.55 15.14 -10.42
CA GLU A 109 -1.28 16.56 -10.62
C GLU A 109 -2.56 17.39 -10.70
N CYS A 110 -3.64 16.78 -11.21
CA CYS A 110 -4.95 17.43 -11.29
C CYS A 110 -5.50 17.83 -9.92
N PHE A 111 -5.05 17.16 -8.87
CA PHE A 111 -5.50 17.37 -7.50
C PHE A 111 -4.34 17.69 -6.56
N SER A 112 -3.20 18.11 -7.07
CA SER A 112 -1.97 18.32 -6.28
C SER A 112 -2.19 19.27 -5.10
N ALA A 113 -3.01 20.30 -5.25
CA ALA A 113 -3.37 21.23 -4.17
C ALA A 113 -4.13 20.55 -3.02
N TRP A 114 -4.78 19.41 -3.28
CA TRP A 114 -5.53 18.62 -2.28
C TRP A 114 -4.68 17.52 -1.64
N LEU A 115 -3.50 17.25 -2.20
CA LEU A 115 -2.70 16.07 -1.91
C LEU A 115 -1.44 16.36 -1.08
N ASP A 116 -1.37 17.49 -0.38
CA ASP A 116 -0.18 18.01 0.35
C ASP A 116 0.29 17.13 1.54
N SER A 117 -0.04 15.83 1.52
CA SER A 117 0.41 14.86 2.52
C SER A 117 1.90 14.50 2.41
N LYS A 118 2.54 14.82 1.27
CA LYS A 118 3.97 14.50 1.06
C LYS A 118 4.89 15.30 1.98
N ALA A 119 4.52 16.53 2.32
CA ALA A 119 5.33 17.34 3.23
C ALA A 119 5.46 16.68 4.61
N THR A 120 4.38 16.06 5.12
CA THR A 120 4.40 15.36 6.40
C THR A 120 5.20 14.07 6.34
N THR A 121 5.03 13.27 5.27
CA THR A 121 5.79 12.04 5.07
C THR A 121 7.27 12.33 4.86
N ALA A 122 7.63 13.34 4.05
CA ALA A 122 9.02 13.75 3.86
C ALA A 122 9.67 14.26 5.16
N ALA A 123 8.92 15.03 5.96
CA ALA A 123 9.40 15.52 7.24
C ALA A 123 9.62 14.37 8.25
N HIS A 124 8.71 13.37 8.26
CA HIS A 124 8.85 12.17 9.06
C HIS A 124 10.11 11.38 8.65
N LEU A 125 10.25 11.05 7.39
CA LEU A 125 11.35 10.25 6.87
C LEU A 125 12.73 10.89 7.11
N ARG A 126 12.83 12.22 6.97
CA ARG A 126 14.08 12.96 7.25
C ARG A 126 14.57 12.81 8.68
N GLN A 127 13.70 12.64 9.67
CA GLN A 127 14.09 12.40 11.07
C GLN A 127 14.90 11.11 11.20
N PHE A 128 14.65 10.14 10.31
CA PHE A 128 15.27 8.82 10.31
C PHE A 128 16.33 8.64 9.22
N GLY A 129 16.76 9.72 8.57
CA GLY A 129 17.86 9.70 7.62
C GLY A 129 17.47 9.28 6.20
N PHE A 130 16.19 9.31 5.86
CA PHE A 130 15.69 9.08 4.51
C PHE A 130 15.20 10.38 3.89
N ASP A 131 15.54 10.59 2.62
CA ASP A 131 14.99 11.69 1.85
C ASP A 131 13.86 11.21 0.93
N LEU A 132 12.85 12.05 0.73
CA LEU A 132 11.74 11.81 -0.20
C LEU A 132 11.66 12.95 -1.21
N VAL A 133 11.76 12.62 -2.48
CA VAL A 133 11.64 13.55 -3.60
C VAL A 133 10.54 13.10 -4.57
N PRO A 134 9.63 13.97 -4.98
CA PRO A 134 8.67 13.65 -6.04
C PRO A 134 9.37 13.72 -7.39
N LEU A 135 9.12 12.76 -8.28
CA LEU A 135 9.47 12.85 -9.69
C LEU A 135 8.30 13.46 -10.47
N GLY A 136 8.59 14.51 -11.24
CA GLY A 136 7.59 15.18 -12.07
C GLY A 136 7.24 14.33 -13.28
N VAL A 137 6.04 13.76 -13.28
CA VAL A 137 5.43 13.05 -14.42
C VAL A 137 4.15 13.75 -14.81
N ASN A 138 3.66 13.54 -16.03
CA ASN A 138 2.35 14.02 -16.41
C ASN A 138 1.26 13.00 -16.09
N ALA A 139 0.29 13.39 -15.28
CA ALA A 139 -0.72 12.50 -14.72
C ALA A 139 -1.57 11.77 -15.77
N LEU A 140 -1.73 12.34 -16.97
CA LEU A 140 -2.57 11.82 -18.04
C LEU A 140 -1.78 11.29 -19.24
N SER A 141 -0.45 11.33 -19.19
CA SER A 141 0.41 10.83 -20.26
C SER A 141 0.59 9.32 -20.22
N SER A 142 1.00 8.75 -21.35
CA SER A 142 1.38 7.35 -21.47
C SER A 142 2.54 6.99 -20.55
N SER A 143 2.74 5.70 -20.29
CA SER A 143 3.91 5.23 -19.54
C SER A 143 5.20 5.52 -20.29
N ALA A 144 5.21 5.47 -21.60
CA ALA A 144 6.39 5.80 -22.42
C ALA A 144 6.83 7.27 -22.26
N GLU A 145 5.87 8.22 -22.31
CA GLU A 145 6.18 9.65 -22.11
C GLU A 145 6.65 9.90 -20.66
N ASN A 146 5.99 9.29 -19.67
CA ASN A 146 6.39 9.43 -18.27
C ASN A 146 7.74 8.76 -17.99
N ALA A 147 8.06 7.66 -18.63
CA ALA A 147 9.37 7.02 -18.54
C ALA A 147 10.50 7.95 -19.00
N ARG A 148 10.28 8.69 -20.10
CA ARG A 148 11.21 9.72 -20.56
C ARG A 148 11.42 10.81 -19.51
N ARG A 149 10.33 11.32 -18.91
CA ARG A 149 10.38 12.33 -17.84
C ARG A 149 11.10 11.82 -16.59
N ILE A 150 10.86 10.57 -16.21
CA ILE A 150 11.55 9.92 -15.09
C ILE A 150 13.06 9.84 -15.37
N ARG A 151 13.44 9.40 -16.57
CA ARG A 151 14.86 9.39 -17.00
C ARG A 151 15.47 10.79 -16.88
N ASP A 152 14.84 11.79 -17.48
CA ASP A 152 15.36 13.16 -17.50
C ASP A 152 15.52 13.70 -16.08
N ALA A 153 14.54 13.46 -15.19
CA ALA A 153 14.60 13.86 -13.80
C ALA A 153 15.76 13.15 -13.06
N ILE A 154 15.92 11.83 -13.22
CA ILE A 154 17.00 11.09 -12.59
C ILE A 154 18.37 11.56 -13.09
N MET A 155 18.51 11.83 -14.39
CA MET A 155 19.78 12.26 -14.97
C MET A 155 20.22 13.66 -14.52
N THR A 156 19.28 14.52 -14.11
CA THR A 156 19.58 15.85 -13.56
C THR A 156 19.87 15.85 -12.06
N MET A 157 19.59 14.75 -11.33
CA MET A 157 19.91 14.65 -9.92
C MET A 157 21.44 14.53 -9.70
N GLU A 158 21.94 15.25 -8.70
CA GLU A 158 23.33 15.08 -8.27
C GLU A 158 23.50 13.69 -7.63
N PRO A 159 24.54 12.93 -8.03
CA PRO A 159 24.82 11.63 -7.45
C PRO A 159 25.09 11.72 -5.94
N VAL A 160 24.56 10.78 -5.17
CA VAL A 160 24.83 10.64 -3.73
C VAL A 160 25.84 9.51 -3.51
N GLY A 161 27.14 9.84 -3.55
CA GLY A 161 28.20 8.82 -3.46
C GLY A 161 28.41 8.06 -4.76
N THR A 162 28.98 6.86 -4.66
CA THR A 162 29.31 5.98 -5.80
C THR A 162 28.35 4.80 -5.96
N GLU A 163 27.60 4.48 -4.90
CA GLU A 163 26.65 3.37 -4.87
C GLU A 163 25.26 3.79 -5.39
N PRO A 164 24.46 2.85 -5.90
CA PRO A 164 23.05 3.12 -6.20
C PRO A 164 22.31 3.62 -4.95
N TYR A 165 21.56 4.70 -5.09
CA TYR A 165 20.95 5.39 -3.95
C TYR A 165 19.44 5.69 -4.12
N LEU A 166 18.91 5.60 -5.34
CA LEU A 166 17.51 5.88 -5.60
C LEU A 166 16.65 4.65 -5.34
N VAL A 167 15.67 4.78 -4.45
CA VAL A 167 14.57 3.84 -4.31
C VAL A 167 13.38 4.43 -5.06
N LEU A 168 13.10 3.92 -6.26
CA LEU A 168 11.96 4.39 -7.05
C LEU A 168 10.67 3.79 -6.49
N ILE A 169 9.77 4.62 -5.98
CA ILE A 169 8.48 4.19 -5.42
C ILE A 169 7.37 4.61 -6.37
N GLY A 170 6.79 3.64 -7.06
CA GLY A 170 5.66 3.84 -7.95
C GLY A 170 4.34 3.60 -7.23
N TYR A 171 3.48 4.61 -7.20
CA TYR A 171 2.11 4.48 -6.73
C TYR A 171 1.16 4.34 -7.93
N SER A 172 0.29 3.32 -7.92
CA SER A 172 -0.72 3.13 -8.95
C SER A 172 -0.08 3.10 -10.36
N LYS A 173 -0.47 4.02 -11.26
CA LYS A 173 0.14 4.21 -12.59
C LYS A 173 1.63 4.52 -12.53
N GLY A 174 2.13 5.12 -11.46
CA GLY A 174 3.56 5.39 -11.31
C GLY A 174 4.43 4.14 -11.36
N THR A 175 3.89 2.96 -10.98
CA THR A 175 4.63 1.70 -11.10
C THR A 175 4.89 1.31 -12.56
N PRO A 176 3.87 1.16 -13.46
CA PRO A 176 4.15 0.93 -14.88
C PRO A 176 5.06 1.99 -15.51
N ASP A 177 4.97 3.25 -15.11
CA ASP A 177 5.82 4.31 -15.63
C ASP A 177 7.30 4.10 -15.24
N ILE A 178 7.57 3.65 -14.00
CA ILE A 178 8.91 3.26 -13.55
C ILE A 178 9.41 2.02 -14.30
N LEU A 179 8.56 0.98 -14.43
CA LEU A 179 8.96 -0.24 -15.13
C LEU A 179 9.32 0.05 -16.58
N GLU A 180 8.56 0.90 -17.26
CA GLU A 180 8.90 1.40 -18.59
C GLU A 180 10.25 2.14 -18.59
N ALA A 181 10.49 3.01 -17.60
CA ALA A 181 11.72 3.78 -17.53
C ALA A 181 12.96 2.88 -17.34
N VAL A 182 12.91 1.91 -16.44
CA VAL A 182 14.09 1.03 -16.20
C VAL A 182 14.35 0.06 -17.33
N VAL A 183 13.34 -0.27 -18.15
CA VAL A 183 13.51 -1.10 -19.34
C VAL A 183 14.06 -0.27 -20.47
N SER A 184 13.42 0.86 -20.80
CA SER A 184 13.73 1.67 -21.98
C SER A 184 14.99 2.53 -21.85
N TYR A 185 15.43 2.84 -20.62
CA TYR A 185 16.55 3.76 -20.37
C TYR A 185 17.63 3.13 -19.47
N PRO A 186 18.49 2.25 -20.00
CA PRO A 186 19.52 1.57 -19.21
C PRO A 186 20.49 2.50 -18.50
N GLU A 187 20.68 3.72 -19.00
CA GLU A 187 21.60 4.72 -18.44
C GLU A 187 21.22 5.21 -17.03
N ILE A 188 19.96 5.05 -16.60
CA ILE A 188 19.55 5.43 -15.24
C ILE A 188 19.80 4.32 -14.21
N ARG A 189 19.91 3.06 -14.65
CA ARG A 189 20.00 1.88 -13.76
C ARG A 189 21.12 1.96 -12.73
N PRO A 190 22.32 2.46 -13.04
CA PRO A 190 23.41 2.57 -12.06
C PRO A 190 23.08 3.46 -10.86
N ARG A 191 22.05 4.31 -10.93
CA ARG A 191 21.60 5.16 -9.83
C ARG A 191 20.50 4.53 -8.99
N ILE A 192 19.88 3.44 -9.47
CA ILE A 192 18.69 2.83 -8.87
C ILE A 192 19.12 1.70 -7.94
N ALA A 193 18.86 1.88 -6.65
CA ALA A 193 19.07 0.87 -5.63
C ALA A 193 17.93 -0.16 -5.59
N ALA A 194 16.71 0.28 -5.86
CA ALA A 194 15.52 -0.58 -5.81
C ALA A 194 14.31 0.05 -6.52
N VAL A 195 13.33 -0.78 -6.88
CA VAL A 195 12.00 -0.37 -7.34
C VAL A 195 10.95 -0.95 -6.42
N VAL A 196 10.03 -0.11 -5.93
CA VAL A 196 8.92 -0.49 -5.06
C VAL A 196 7.60 -0.17 -5.75
N SER A 197 6.74 -1.17 -5.90
CA SER A 197 5.34 -1.02 -6.28
C SER A 197 4.49 -0.80 -5.02
N ALA A 198 3.82 0.33 -4.90
CA ALA A 198 2.84 0.60 -3.85
C ALA A 198 1.45 0.74 -4.49
N ALA A 199 0.57 -0.23 -4.28
CA ALA A 199 -0.73 -0.30 -4.96
C ALA A 199 -0.59 -0.17 -6.50
N GLY A 200 0.49 -0.68 -7.07
CA GLY A 200 0.86 -0.45 -8.47
C GLY A 200 -0.08 -1.13 -9.46
N ALA A 201 -0.38 -0.48 -10.56
CA ALA A 201 -1.19 -1.07 -11.63
C ALA A 201 -0.29 -1.85 -12.62
N VAL A 202 0.49 -2.82 -12.11
CA VAL A 202 1.47 -3.59 -12.88
C VAL A 202 0.80 -4.37 -14.01
N GLY A 203 -0.24 -5.15 -13.67
CA GLY A 203 -1.07 -5.87 -14.63
C GLY A 203 -2.22 -5.04 -15.21
N GLY A 204 -2.26 -3.74 -14.87
CA GLY A 204 -3.32 -2.83 -15.30
C GLY A 204 -4.53 -2.82 -14.37
N SER A 205 -5.58 -2.16 -14.86
CA SER A 205 -6.86 -2.04 -14.17
C SER A 205 -7.99 -2.15 -15.16
N SER A 206 -8.93 -3.07 -14.96
CA SER A 206 -10.13 -3.17 -15.81
C SER A 206 -11.07 -1.97 -15.67
N VAL A 207 -10.87 -1.12 -14.67
CA VAL A 207 -11.55 0.17 -14.58
C VAL A 207 -11.14 1.07 -15.75
N ALA A 208 -9.90 0.96 -16.25
CA ALA A 208 -9.42 1.72 -17.39
C ALA A 208 -10.15 1.36 -18.72
N ASP A 209 -10.66 0.13 -18.85
CA ASP A 209 -11.41 -0.28 -20.05
C ASP A 209 -12.74 0.48 -20.20
N GLU A 210 -13.23 1.11 -19.11
CA GLU A 210 -14.52 1.83 -19.09
C GLU A 210 -14.39 3.35 -19.08
N VAL A 211 -13.16 3.84 -19.03
CA VAL A 211 -12.93 5.28 -19.08
C VAL A 211 -13.02 5.73 -20.55
N SER A 212 -14.11 6.44 -20.87
CA SER A 212 -14.26 7.14 -22.16
C SER A 212 -13.55 8.49 -22.13
N GLN A 213 -13.28 9.06 -23.30
CA GLN A 213 -12.73 10.41 -23.42
C GLN A 213 -13.60 11.46 -22.73
N ASP A 214 -14.94 11.31 -22.80
CA ASP A 214 -15.89 12.23 -22.15
C ASP A 214 -15.73 12.21 -20.61
N LYS A 215 -15.45 11.02 -20.03
CA LYS A 215 -15.18 10.90 -18.59
C LYS A 215 -13.85 11.54 -18.19
N LEU A 216 -12.84 11.48 -19.05
CA LEU A 216 -11.56 12.18 -18.83
C LEU A 216 -11.74 13.70 -18.91
N GLU A 217 -12.55 14.19 -19.84
CA GLU A 217 -12.87 15.60 -19.92
C GLU A 217 -13.65 16.08 -18.70
N LEU A 218 -14.56 15.26 -18.18
CA LEU A 218 -15.26 15.55 -16.93
C LEU A 218 -14.30 15.66 -15.75
N LEU A 219 -13.30 14.77 -15.66
CA LEU A 219 -12.25 14.85 -14.63
C LEU A 219 -11.39 16.11 -14.78
N ARG A 220 -11.02 16.47 -16.01
CA ARG A 220 -10.26 17.70 -16.31
C ARG A 220 -11.01 18.96 -15.92
N ASN A 221 -12.34 18.96 -16.09
CA ASN A 221 -13.22 20.10 -15.82
C ASN A 221 -13.82 20.07 -14.40
N TRP A 222 -13.40 19.14 -13.54
CA TRP A 222 -13.88 19.09 -12.17
C TRP A 222 -13.48 20.35 -11.41
N SER A 223 -14.40 20.92 -10.65
CA SER A 223 -14.14 22.09 -9.81
C SER A 223 -13.00 21.81 -8.81
N GLY A 224 -11.88 22.50 -8.96
CA GLY A 224 -10.65 22.29 -8.18
C GLY A 224 -9.60 21.41 -8.85
N ALA A 225 -9.86 20.83 -10.02
CA ALA A 225 -8.82 20.20 -10.82
C ALA A 225 -7.94 21.26 -11.49
N THR A 226 -6.62 21.05 -11.45
CA THR A 226 -5.62 21.94 -12.07
C THR A 226 -4.96 21.30 -13.29
N CYS A 227 -5.56 20.24 -13.87
CA CYS A 227 -5.07 19.65 -15.09
C CYS A 227 -5.15 20.65 -16.25
N SER A 228 -4.01 20.91 -16.88
CA SER A 228 -3.99 21.67 -18.12
C SER A 228 -4.33 20.75 -19.30
N PRO A 229 -5.38 21.02 -20.07
CA PRO A 229 -5.60 20.32 -21.33
C PRO A 229 -4.41 20.55 -22.25
N GLY A 230 -3.80 19.48 -22.76
CA GLY A 230 -2.69 19.55 -23.71
C GLY A 230 -1.30 19.27 -23.16
N ASP A 231 -1.12 19.14 -21.86
CA ASP A 231 0.14 18.67 -21.29
C ASP A 231 0.23 17.13 -21.41
N GLY A 232 1.14 16.64 -22.25
CA GLY A 232 1.37 15.22 -22.48
C GLY A 232 0.63 14.65 -23.70
N ASP A 233 0.78 13.33 -23.91
CA ASP A 233 0.26 12.61 -25.09
C ASP A 233 -1.15 12.02 -24.91
N GLY A 234 -1.73 12.16 -23.72
CA GLY A 234 -3.08 11.67 -23.39
C GLY A 234 -3.21 10.14 -23.27
N GLY A 235 -2.12 9.39 -23.38
CA GLY A 235 -2.10 7.91 -23.36
C GLY A 235 -2.21 7.27 -21.97
N GLY A 236 -2.47 8.05 -20.92
CA GLY A 236 -2.42 7.57 -19.53
C GLY A 236 -3.40 6.44 -19.23
N VAL A 237 -4.64 6.54 -19.71
CA VAL A 237 -5.65 5.48 -19.50
C VAL A 237 -5.32 4.24 -20.32
N GLU A 238 -4.90 4.40 -21.58
CA GLU A 238 -4.50 3.29 -22.44
C GLU A 238 -3.37 2.47 -21.82
N SER A 239 -2.38 3.16 -21.22
CA SER A 239 -1.27 2.51 -20.51
C SER A 239 -1.70 1.67 -19.30
N LEU A 240 -2.93 1.84 -18.81
CA LEU A 240 -3.47 1.09 -17.66
C LEU A 240 -4.40 -0.05 -18.05
N ARG A 241 -4.74 -0.21 -19.34
CA ARG A 241 -5.61 -1.31 -19.76
C ARG A 241 -4.93 -2.66 -19.54
N PRO A 242 -5.64 -3.67 -19.01
CA PRO A 242 -5.05 -4.99 -18.76
C PRO A 242 -4.44 -5.64 -20.01
N ALA A 243 -5.04 -5.45 -21.16
CA ALA A 243 -4.50 -5.96 -22.43
C ALA A 243 -3.15 -5.32 -22.77
N THR A 244 -3.06 -3.99 -22.66
CA THR A 244 -1.83 -3.22 -22.90
C THR A 244 -0.73 -3.63 -21.93
N ARG A 245 -1.06 -3.75 -20.63
CA ARG A 245 -0.08 -4.14 -19.61
C ARG A 245 0.40 -5.57 -19.79
N ARG A 246 -0.48 -6.50 -20.12
CA ARG A 246 -0.11 -7.89 -20.38
C ARG A 246 0.85 -8.00 -21.55
N ALA A 247 0.50 -7.39 -22.68
CA ALA A 247 1.38 -7.38 -23.86
C ALA A 247 2.75 -6.78 -23.52
N TRP A 248 2.78 -5.67 -22.79
CA TRP A 248 4.02 -5.05 -22.38
C TRP A 248 4.88 -5.96 -21.50
N LEU A 249 4.29 -6.66 -20.51
CA LEU A 249 5.00 -7.58 -19.61
C LEU A 249 5.51 -8.83 -20.34
N GLU A 250 4.81 -9.28 -21.38
CA GLU A 250 5.23 -10.41 -22.24
C GLU A 250 6.42 -10.04 -23.15
N GLU A 251 6.44 -8.81 -23.64
CA GLU A 251 7.46 -8.32 -24.56
C GLU A 251 8.74 -7.79 -23.86
N ASN A 252 8.64 -7.39 -22.60
CA ASN A 252 9.70 -6.68 -21.90
C ASN A 252 10.19 -7.44 -20.66
N GLN A 253 11.46 -7.82 -20.65
CA GLN A 253 12.09 -8.40 -19.48
C GLN A 253 12.61 -7.31 -18.55
N LEU A 254 12.25 -7.42 -17.26
CA LEU A 254 12.78 -6.50 -16.25
C LEU A 254 14.27 -6.74 -16.00
N PRO A 255 15.09 -5.67 -15.85
CA PRO A 255 16.50 -5.77 -15.49
C PRO A 255 16.68 -6.57 -14.19
N ARG A 256 17.53 -7.59 -14.20
CA ARG A 256 17.74 -8.49 -13.04
C ARG A 256 18.73 -7.93 -12.01
N ASP A 257 19.45 -6.90 -12.36
CA ASP A 257 20.41 -6.18 -11.53
C ASP A 257 19.73 -5.15 -10.59
N ILE A 258 18.42 -4.94 -10.73
CA ILE A 258 17.62 -4.08 -9.86
C ILE A 258 16.68 -4.96 -9.03
N PRO A 259 16.71 -4.88 -7.69
CA PRO A 259 15.72 -5.54 -6.85
C PRO A 259 14.36 -4.85 -6.94
N TYR A 260 13.31 -5.68 -7.03
CA TYR A 260 11.91 -5.23 -7.11
C TYR A 260 11.13 -5.67 -5.87
N TYR A 261 10.26 -4.79 -5.38
CA TYR A 261 9.42 -5.05 -4.23
C TYR A 261 7.96 -4.70 -4.54
N SER A 262 7.04 -5.50 -4.00
CA SER A 262 5.61 -5.27 -4.17
C SER A 262 4.92 -5.12 -2.81
N LEU A 263 4.22 -4.01 -2.64
CA LEU A 263 3.35 -3.72 -1.51
C LEU A 263 1.92 -3.61 -2.04
N VAL A 264 1.09 -4.58 -1.71
CA VAL A 264 -0.25 -4.74 -2.26
C VAL A 264 -1.27 -4.11 -1.32
N THR A 265 -2.19 -3.31 -1.85
CA THR A 265 -3.35 -2.86 -1.09
C THR A 265 -4.48 -3.89 -1.21
N LEU A 266 -4.96 -4.34 -0.05
CA LEU A 266 -6.05 -5.30 0.06
C LEU A 266 -6.88 -4.97 1.30
N PRO A 267 -7.83 -4.01 1.18
CA PRO A 267 -8.65 -3.59 2.29
C PRO A 267 -9.66 -4.66 2.69
N GLN A 268 -9.94 -4.74 3.98
CA GLN A 268 -11.16 -5.40 4.45
C GLN A 268 -12.40 -4.65 3.90
N PRO A 269 -13.55 -5.32 3.70
CA PRO A 269 -14.74 -4.71 3.07
C PRO A 269 -15.22 -3.40 3.70
N GLY A 270 -15.02 -3.24 5.02
CA GLY A 270 -15.35 -2.01 5.75
C GLY A 270 -14.38 -0.84 5.52
N ARG A 271 -13.27 -1.06 4.84
CA ARG A 271 -12.18 -0.09 4.62
C ARG A 271 -12.16 0.50 3.20
N ILE A 272 -13.24 0.37 2.46
CA ILE A 272 -13.41 0.98 1.14
C ILE A 272 -14.11 2.32 1.26
N SER A 273 -13.48 3.37 0.79
CA SER A 273 -14.02 4.73 0.69
C SER A 273 -15.28 4.77 -0.18
N SER A 274 -16.22 5.64 0.16
CA SER A 274 -17.52 5.73 -0.52
C SER A 274 -17.40 5.88 -2.03
N VAL A 275 -16.45 6.69 -2.48
CA VAL A 275 -16.21 6.93 -3.92
C VAL A 275 -15.68 5.69 -4.67
N LEU A 276 -14.98 4.78 -3.98
CA LEU A 276 -14.42 3.57 -4.58
C LEU A 276 -15.36 2.35 -4.51
N LYS A 277 -16.48 2.43 -3.75
CA LYS A 277 -17.43 1.31 -3.62
C LYS A 277 -18.00 0.81 -4.96
N PRO A 278 -18.35 1.66 -5.93
CA PRO A 278 -18.88 1.17 -7.23
C PRO A 278 -17.84 0.33 -7.98
N SER A 279 -16.61 0.82 -8.12
CA SER A 279 -15.51 0.10 -8.80
C SER A 279 -15.08 -1.15 -8.02
N TYR A 280 -15.01 -1.07 -6.68
CA TYR A 280 -14.75 -2.21 -5.81
C TYR A 280 -15.74 -3.35 -6.05
N ARG A 281 -17.05 -3.07 -6.01
CA ARG A 281 -18.11 -4.07 -6.27
C ARG A 281 -18.03 -4.66 -7.67
N LYS A 282 -17.60 -3.87 -8.64
CA LYS A 282 -17.44 -4.32 -10.00
C LYS A 282 -16.25 -5.25 -10.14
N LEU A 283 -15.08 -4.84 -9.65
CA LEU A 283 -13.87 -5.65 -9.62
C LEU A 283 -14.10 -6.94 -8.83
N SER A 284 -14.88 -6.92 -7.76
CA SER A 284 -15.23 -8.10 -6.96
C SER A 284 -16.03 -9.17 -7.70
N LYS A 285 -16.61 -8.84 -8.87
CA LYS A 285 -17.22 -9.85 -9.76
C LYS A 285 -16.17 -10.64 -10.54
N VAL A 286 -14.98 -10.07 -10.71
CA VAL A 286 -13.83 -10.72 -11.35
C VAL A 286 -12.99 -11.42 -10.30
N ASP A 287 -12.65 -10.68 -9.23
CA ASP A 287 -11.88 -11.16 -8.10
C ASP A 287 -12.23 -10.31 -6.86
N PRO A 288 -12.69 -10.92 -5.74
CA PRO A 288 -12.99 -10.18 -4.52
C PRO A 288 -11.75 -9.52 -3.91
N GLN A 289 -10.54 -9.99 -4.25
CA GLN A 289 -9.29 -9.44 -3.76
C GLN A 289 -8.87 -8.24 -4.62
N ASN A 290 -9.39 -7.06 -4.29
CA ASN A 290 -9.09 -5.81 -4.96
C ASN A 290 -9.16 -4.62 -4.00
N ASP A 291 -8.58 -3.50 -4.39
CA ASP A 291 -8.51 -2.28 -3.59
C ASP A 291 -9.48 -1.17 -4.04
N GLY A 292 -10.39 -1.51 -4.94
CA GLY A 292 -11.35 -0.59 -5.55
C GLY A 292 -10.89 0.00 -6.89
N MET A 293 -9.61 -0.18 -7.26
CA MET A 293 -9.06 0.28 -8.54
C MET A 293 -8.28 -0.82 -9.26
N VAL A 294 -7.54 -1.66 -8.54
CA VAL A 294 -6.66 -2.70 -9.09
C VAL A 294 -6.91 -4.01 -8.35
N LEU A 295 -6.86 -5.14 -9.05
CA LEU A 295 -6.89 -6.46 -8.45
C LEU A 295 -5.58 -6.72 -7.69
N ALA A 296 -5.63 -7.40 -6.56
CA ALA A 296 -4.45 -7.64 -5.72
C ALA A 296 -3.32 -8.33 -6.51
N ARG A 297 -3.64 -9.31 -7.37
CA ARG A 297 -2.65 -9.99 -8.22
C ARG A 297 -2.00 -9.07 -9.26
N ASP A 298 -2.72 -8.07 -9.73
CA ASP A 298 -2.26 -7.13 -10.75
C ASP A 298 -1.39 -6.00 -10.18
N GLN A 299 -1.20 -5.97 -8.84
CA GLN A 299 -0.30 -5.04 -8.16
C GLN A 299 1.13 -5.58 -7.97
N ILE A 300 1.35 -6.87 -8.27
CA ILE A 300 2.62 -7.57 -8.01
C ILE A 300 3.51 -7.49 -9.24
N ILE A 301 4.75 -7.01 -9.05
CA ILE A 301 5.78 -7.03 -10.10
C ILE A 301 6.28 -8.49 -10.24
N PRO A 302 6.32 -9.07 -11.45
CA PRO A 302 6.92 -10.39 -11.66
C PRO A 302 8.37 -10.44 -11.15
N GLY A 303 8.73 -11.51 -10.45
CA GLY A 303 10.06 -11.69 -9.86
C GLY A 303 10.39 -10.79 -8.68
N SER A 304 9.41 -10.08 -8.12
CA SER A 304 9.62 -9.20 -6.98
C SER A 304 9.58 -9.92 -5.64
N THR A 305 10.05 -9.22 -4.60
CA THR A 305 9.79 -9.58 -3.20
C THR A 305 8.45 -9.00 -2.75
N LEU A 306 7.51 -9.86 -2.34
CA LEU A 306 6.23 -9.46 -1.75
C LEU A 306 6.45 -9.05 -0.29
N MET A 307 6.26 -7.75 0.00
CA MET A 307 6.41 -7.21 1.35
C MET A 307 5.16 -7.42 2.21
N GLY A 308 3.96 -7.23 1.66
CA GLY A 308 2.74 -7.36 2.47
C GLY A 308 1.47 -6.91 1.77
N TYR A 309 0.37 -7.15 2.50
CA TYR A 309 -0.96 -6.68 2.11
C TYR A 309 -1.41 -5.60 3.09
N VAL A 310 -1.59 -4.40 2.57
CA VAL A 310 -1.99 -3.21 3.34
C VAL A 310 -3.50 -3.15 3.46
N ASN A 311 -4.03 -3.05 4.69
CA ASN A 311 -5.47 -2.91 4.95
C ASN A 311 -5.96 -1.48 4.68
N ALA A 312 -5.84 -1.06 3.45
CA ALA A 312 -6.24 0.25 2.95
C ALA A 312 -6.78 0.13 1.53
N ASP A 313 -7.74 0.96 1.15
CA ASP A 313 -8.16 1.08 -0.24
C ASP A 313 -7.08 1.77 -1.09
N HIS A 314 -7.29 1.76 -2.39
CA HIS A 314 -6.32 2.29 -3.36
C HIS A 314 -5.81 3.69 -3.02
N TRP A 315 -6.69 4.57 -2.52
CA TRP A 315 -6.33 5.95 -2.23
C TRP A 315 -5.73 6.13 -0.84
N ALA A 316 -6.24 5.39 0.16
CA ALA A 316 -5.83 5.56 1.55
C ALA A 316 -4.34 5.30 1.77
N VAL A 317 -3.71 4.43 0.99
CA VAL A 317 -2.28 4.09 1.13
C VAL A 317 -1.35 5.25 0.77
N SER A 318 -1.76 6.15 -0.11
CA SER A 318 -0.89 7.22 -0.62
C SER A 318 -1.46 8.64 -0.47
N VAL A 319 -2.78 8.77 -0.32
CA VAL A 319 -3.47 10.06 -0.43
C VAL A 319 -4.13 10.44 0.90
N ALA A 320 -3.73 11.55 1.51
CA ALA A 320 -4.25 12.03 2.79
C ALA A 320 -5.35 13.11 2.63
N ILE A 321 -6.21 13.01 1.63
CA ILE A 321 -7.25 14.02 1.32
C ILE A 321 -8.08 14.41 2.55
N ALA A 322 -8.43 13.46 3.41
CA ALA A 322 -9.25 13.74 4.59
C ALA A 322 -8.57 14.68 5.58
N ARG A 323 -7.23 14.72 5.62
CA ARG A 323 -6.48 15.64 6.51
C ARG A 323 -6.56 17.08 6.02
N SER A 324 -6.42 17.30 4.72
CA SER A 324 -6.45 18.64 4.11
C SER A 324 -7.87 19.11 3.79
N HIS A 325 -8.78 18.19 3.47
CA HIS A 325 -10.15 18.48 3.03
C HIS A 325 -11.18 17.64 3.82
N PRO A 326 -11.51 18.02 5.08
CA PRO A 326 -12.38 17.24 5.96
C PRO A 326 -13.77 16.93 5.38
N MET A 327 -14.34 17.85 4.59
CA MET A 327 -15.63 17.62 3.92
C MET A 327 -15.54 16.50 2.86
N VAL A 328 -14.48 16.47 2.08
CA VAL A 328 -14.21 15.39 1.10
C VAL A 328 -13.93 14.09 1.85
N GLY A 329 -13.18 14.16 2.96
CA GLY A 329 -12.90 13.03 3.82
C GLY A 329 -14.16 12.42 4.43
N SER A 330 -15.12 13.22 4.87
CA SER A 330 -16.36 12.73 5.49
C SER A 330 -17.39 12.19 4.48
N THR A 331 -17.30 12.56 3.20
CA THR A 331 -18.32 12.23 2.19
C THR A 331 -17.85 11.24 1.12
N LEU A 332 -16.68 11.47 0.55
CA LEU A 332 -16.15 10.70 -0.60
C LEU A 332 -15.03 9.76 -0.21
N VAL A 333 -13.99 10.26 0.46
CA VAL A 333 -12.78 9.49 0.82
C VAL A 333 -12.87 9.08 2.29
N THR A 334 -13.97 8.40 2.64
CA THR A 334 -14.42 8.15 4.02
C THR A 334 -13.54 7.15 4.80
N ARG A 335 -12.56 6.53 4.16
CA ARG A 335 -11.62 5.55 4.75
C ARG A 335 -10.16 5.90 4.46
N SER A 336 -9.85 7.18 4.47
CA SER A 336 -8.51 7.72 4.18
C SER A 336 -7.55 7.66 5.38
N ASP A 337 -8.00 7.23 6.55
CA ASP A 337 -7.22 7.10 7.77
C ASP A 337 -6.25 5.90 7.67
N TYR A 338 -4.97 6.15 7.37
CA TYR A 338 -3.92 5.13 7.31
C TYR A 338 -2.56 5.73 7.76
N PRO A 339 -1.73 5.01 8.54
CA PRO A 339 -0.43 5.52 9.03
C PRO A 339 0.65 5.50 7.93
N ARG A 340 0.50 6.36 6.93
CA ARG A 340 1.36 6.42 5.72
C ARG A 340 2.80 6.73 6.03
N GLU A 341 3.04 7.55 7.03
CA GLU A 341 4.37 7.94 7.49
C GLU A 341 5.13 6.73 8.01
N ALA A 342 4.48 5.94 8.88
CA ALA A 342 5.06 4.69 9.39
C ALA A 342 5.22 3.64 8.29
N LEU A 343 4.27 3.56 7.34
CA LEU A 343 4.38 2.67 6.20
C LEU A 343 5.58 3.01 5.33
N ALA A 344 5.75 4.29 4.97
CA ALA A 344 6.87 4.74 4.16
C ALA A 344 8.22 4.48 4.85
N GLU A 345 8.31 4.72 6.17
CA GLU A 345 9.49 4.39 6.96
C GLU A 345 9.77 2.89 6.94
N ALA A 346 8.76 2.05 7.18
CA ALA A 346 8.92 0.60 7.19
C ALA A 346 9.35 0.04 5.83
N VAL A 347 8.79 0.57 4.73
CA VAL A 347 9.19 0.21 3.37
C VAL A 347 10.69 0.50 3.14
N LEU A 348 11.16 1.69 3.50
CA LEU A 348 12.56 2.07 3.29
C LEU A 348 13.50 1.28 4.20
N ARG A 349 13.11 0.99 5.44
CA ARG A 349 13.90 0.12 6.34
C ARG A 349 14.00 -1.30 5.83
N PHE A 350 12.90 -1.85 5.33
CA PHE A 350 12.91 -3.18 4.72
C PHE A 350 13.85 -3.23 3.51
N VAL A 351 13.76 -2.26 2.61
CA VAL A 351 14.63 -2.17 1.43
C VAL A 351 16.09 -1.99 1.85
N GLU A 352 16.40 -1.12 2.82
CA GLU A 352 17.76 -0.92 3.33
C GLU A 352 18.35 -2.20 3.93
N GLU A 353 17.56 -2.94 4.72
CA GLU A 353 17.98 -4.22 5.30
C GLU A 353 18.27 -5.26 4.20
N ASP A 354 17.38 -5.36 3.21
CA ASP A 354 17.50 -6.34 2.15
C ASP A 354 18.72 -6.06 1.25
N LEU A 355 18.94 -4.79 0.89
CA LEU A 355 20.11 -4.34 0.14
C LEU A 355 21.43 -4.51 0.91
N SER A 356 21.38 -4.72 2.22
CA SER A 356 22.56 -4.94 3.06
C SER A 356 22.96 -6.42 3.16
N LYS A 357 22.12 -7.32 2.63
CA LYS A 357 22.46 -8.75 2.53
C LYS A 357 23.55 -8.94 1.47
N PRO A 358 24.52 -9.83 1.69
CA PRO A 358 25.47 -10.22 0.64
C PRO A 358 24.69 -10.66 -0.61
N THR A 359 25.10 -10.18 -1.77
CA THR A 359 24.54 -10.64 -3.07
C THR A 359 24.65 -12.15 -3.14
N ARG A 360 23.52 -12.82 -3.33
CA ARG A 360 23.45 -14.28 -3.51
C ARG A 360 23.99 -14.68 -4.87
#